data_d78fb869803a88d244c9ab124963b6f5
#
_entry.id   d78fb869803a88d244c9ab124963b6f5
#
_cell.length_a   1.000
_cell.length_b   1.000
_cell.length_c   1.000
_cell.angle_alpha   90.00
_cell.angle_beta   90.00
_cell.angle_gamma   90.00
#
_symmetry.space_group_name_H-M   'P 1'
#
loop_
_entity.id
_entity.type
_entity.pdbx_description
1 polymer ?
#
loop_
_entity_poly.entity_id
_entity_poly.type
_entity_poly.pdbx_seq_one_letter_code
_entity_poly.pdbx_strand_id
1 'polypeptide(L)'
;MDVLREFPVRKSKKQKQAFRAAVRSYGEGLGYPVREEKAPFGARNVLFGDPDKADFLVTAHYDTPARLPFPNFITPQNMAVYLVYQIGISLLLCVPAFILSFLVGRATENGGLAMLTAYGYLILLLWLMMAGPANKTNANDNTSGVITVLETMQALPQELREKVCFVLFDLEEAGLIGSMSYHSKHREASDRQIVLNADCVGDGDVVLLIPSRKLRKKHRALLEGWKEMCPQTGGKSIAVQDRGVCFFPSDQGNFPLGVGIAAFRRKKGLGLYCARIHTPKDTVCEENNVILIRNFLIRILEKGK
;
A
#
# COMPACT_ATOMS: atom_id res chain seq x y z
N MET A 1 -13.36 16.17 0.70
CA MET A 1 -13.12 15.52 2.03
C MET A 1 -11.63 15.61 2.35
N ASP A 2 -11.29 16.20 3.48
CA ASP A 2 -9.89 16.35 3.92
C ASP A 2 -9.49 15.16 4.82
N VAL A 3 -8.99 14.09 4.19
CA VAL A 3 -8.65 12.84 4.90
C VAL A 3 -7.52 13.03 5.91
N LEU A 4 -6.53 13.88 5.59
CA LEU A 4 -5.40 14.16 6.48
C LEU A 4 -5.85 14.83 7.78
N ARG A 5 -6.80 15.72 7.71
CA ARG A 5 -7.29 16.51 8.85
C ARG A 5 -8.40 15.78 9.62
N GLU A 6 -9.36 15.20 8.90
CA GLU A 6 -10.57 14.62 9.51
C GLU A 6 -10.34 13.19 10.01
N PHE A 7 -9.49 12.42 9.34
CA PHE A 7 -9.23 11.01 9.63
C PHE A 7 -7.72 10.68 9.68
N PRO A 8 -6.93 11.38 10.50
CA PRO A 8 -5.47 11.20 10.52
C PRO A 8 -5.04 9.82 11.01
N VAL A 9 -5.90 9.09 11.73
CA VAL A 9 -5.64 7.74 12.22
C VAL A 9 -6.84 6.83 11.97
N ARG A 10 -6.59 5.68 11.34
CA ARG A 10 -7.60 4.68 10.96
C ARG A 10 -7.15 3.27 11.40
N LYS A 11 -6.89 3.11 12.72
CA LYS A 11 -6.39 1.84 13.29
C LYS A 11 -7.43 1.14 14.15
N SER A 12 -8.10 1.83 15.07
CA SER A 12 -9.13 1.23 15.91
C SER A 12 -10.43 0.99 15.14
N LYS A 13 -11.24 0.03 15.62
CA LYS A 13 -12.55 -0.28 15.02
C LYS A 13 -13.43 0.98 14.88
N LYS A 14 -13.46 1.84 15.91
CA LYS A 14 -14.24 3.08 15.91
C LYS A 14 -13.75 4.08 14.85
N GLN A 15 -12.41 4.26 14.75
CA GLN A 15 -11.81 5.15 13.76
C GLN A 15 -12.08 4.67 12.33
N LYS A 16 -11.87 3.37 12.07
CA LYS A 16 -12.17 2.74 10.77
C LYS A 16 -13.66 2.86 10.41
N GLN A 17 -14.55 2.67 11.37
CA GLN A 17 -16.00 2.82 11.15
C GLN A 17 -16.38 4.25 10.77
N ALA A 18 -15.84 5.26 11.47
CA ALA A 18 -16.09 6.66 11.16
C ALA A 18 -15.57 7.02 9.76
N PHE A 19 -14.36 6.58 9.42
CA PHE A 19 -13.78 6.77 8.09
C PHE A 19 -14.64 6.13 7.00
N ARG A 20 -15.03 4.85 7.16
CA ARG A 20 -15.88 4.16 6.17
C ARG A 20 -17.24 4.84 5.97
N ALA A 21 -17.86 5.34 7.05
CA ALA A 21 -19.11 6.10 6.94
C ALA A 21 -18.92 7.37 6.11
N ALA A 22 -17.81 8.10 6.31
CA ALA A 22 -17.51 9.31 5.57
C ALA A 22 -17.24 9.04 4.09
N VAL A 23 -16.39 8.06 3.76
CA VAL A 23 -16.09 7.73 2.35
C VAL A 23 -17.29 7.12 1.63
N ARG A 24 -18.16 6.39 2.34
CA ARG A 24 -19.46 5.93 1.81
C ARG A 24 -20.30 7.14 1.38
N SER A 25 -20.57 8.06 2.30
CA SER A 25 -21.34 9.26 2.00
C SER A 25 -20.75 10.09 0.86
N TYR A 26 -19.42 10.18 0.81
CA TYR A 26 -18.71 10.85 -0.27
C TYR A 26 -18.92 10.16 -1.62
N GLY A 27 -18.76 8.84 -1.70
CA GLY A 27 -18.95 8.07 -2.93
C GLY A 27 -20.41 8.08 -3.41
N GLU A 28 -21.37 7.93 -2.50
CA GLU A 28 -22.81 8.04 -2.80
C GLU A 28 -23.16 9.44 -3.33
N GLY A 29 -22.57 10.49 -2.74
CA GLY A 29 -22.71 11.87 -3.22
C GLY A 29 -22.16 12.12 -4.62
N LEU A 30 -21.17 11.34 -5.06
CA LEU A 30 -20.64 11.34 -6.43
C LEU A 30 -21.45 10.45 -7.38
N GLY A 31 -22.47 9.73 -6.88
CA GLY A 31 -23.32 8.83 -7.67
C GLY A 31 -22.77 7.43 -7.89
N TYR A 32 -21.76 6.99 -7.11
CA TYR A 32 -21.29 5.61 -7.14
C TYR A 32 -22.15 4.69 -6.27
N PRO A 33 -22.46 3.46 -6.71
CA PRO A 33 -22.96 2.44 -5.81
C PRO A 33 -21.85 2.05 -4.83
N VAL A 34 -22.14 2.16 -3.51
CA VAL A 34 -21.13 1.89 -2.46
C VAL A 34 -21.54 0.71 -1.62
N ARG A 35 -20.60 -0.21 -1.39
CA ARG A 35 -20.81 -1.36 -0.51
C ARG A 35 -19.58 -1.64 0.36
N GLU A 36 -19.82 -2.21 1.56
CA GLU A 36 -18.77 -2.74 2.42
C GLU A 36 -18.72 -4.26 2.32
N GLU A 37 -17.53 -4.82 2.17
CA GLU A 37 -17.31 -6.26 2.19
C GLU A 37 -16.52 -6.68 3.43
N LYS A 38 -17.07 -7.63 4.19
CA LYS A 38 -16.39 -8.22 5.34
C LYS A 38 -15.21 -9.07 4.89
N ALA A 39 -14.10 -8.97 5.60
CA ALA A 39 -12.93 -9.82 5.46
C ALA A 39 -12.56 -10.45 6.83
N PRO A 40 -11.62 -11.41 6.88
CA PRO A 40 -11.17 -12.02 8.14
C PRO A 40 -10.69 -10.98 9.16
N PHE A 41 -10.64 -11.38 10.42
CA PHE A 41 -10.21 -10.55 11.57
C PHE A 41 -10.98 -9.24 11.74
N GLY A 42 -12.21 -9.16 11.22
CA GLY A 42 -13.08 -7.99 11.32
C GLY A 42 -12.75 -6.87 10.34
N ALA A 43 -11.87 -7.12 9.38
CA ALA A 43 -11.58 -6.19 8.29
C ALA A 43 -12.82 -5.92 7.42
N ARG A 44 -12.87 -4.75 6.80
CA ARG A 44 -13.95 -4.34 5.90
C ARG A 44 -13.41 -3.50 4.76
N ASN A 45 -13.45 -4.03 3.56
CA ASN A 45 -13.17 -3.26 2.35
C ASN A 45 -14.35 -2.37 1.98
N VAL A 46 -14.09 -1.21 1.38
CA VAL A 46 -15.11 -0.33 0.83
C VAL A 46 -14.96 -0.31 -0.68
N LEU A 47 -16.04 -0.63 -1.39
CA LEU A 47 -16.09 -0.73 -2.83
C LEU A 47 -17.00 0.35 -3.41
N PHE A 48 -16.57 0.95 -4.51
CA PHE A 48 -17.31 1.96 -5.25
C PHE A 48 -17.40 1.53 -6.72
N GLY A 49 -18.59 1.24 -7.20
CA GLY A 49 -18.84 0.64 -8.51
C GLY A 49 -19.10 -0.87 -8.44
N ASP A 50 -19.09 -1.52 -9.61
CA ASP A 50 -19.34 -2.96 -9.75
C ASP A 50 -18.00 -3.71 -9.97
N PRO A 51 -17.51 -4.47 -8.97
CA PRO A 51 -16.24 -5.17 -9.06
C PRO A 51 -16.23 -6.29 -10.09
N ASP A 52 -17.38 -6.85 -10.44
CA ASP A 52 -17.43 -8.00 -11.35
C ASP A 52 -17.49 -7.59 -12.82
N LYS A 53 -17.97 -6.35 -13.09
CA LYS A 53 -18.03 -5.77 -14.45
C LYS A 53 -16.81 -4.95 -14.82
N ALA A 54 -16.15 -4.34 -13.85
CA ALA A 54 -15.03 -3.44 -14.08
C ALA A 54 -13.87 -4.12 -14.82
N ASP A 55 -13.21 -3.37 -15.69
CA ASP A 55 -11.96 -3.73 -16.34
C ASP A 55 -10.74 -3.38 -15.51
N PHE A 56 -10.86 -2.31 -14.73
CA PHE A 56 -9.82 -1.78 -13.86
C PHE A 56 -10.29 -1.69 -12.41
N LEU A 57 -9.38 -2.02 -11.51
CA LEU A 57 -9.52 -1.66 -10.10
C LEU A 57 -8.51 -0.56 -9.78
N VAL A 58 -8.97 0.53 -9.17
CA VAL A 58 -8.09 1.57 -8.60
C VAL A 58 -8.18 1.45 -7.10
N THR A 59 -7.06 1.16 -6.45
CA THR A 59 -7.08 0.72 -5.05
C THR A 59 -6.07 1.47 -4.18
N ALA A 60 -6.33 1.51 -2.89
CA ALA A 60 -5.40 1.88 -1.83
C ALA A 60 -5.82 1.20 -0.53
N HIS A 61 -4.90 0.97 0.42
CA HIS A 61 -5.31 0.60 1.76
C HIS A 61 -5.62 1.83 2.60
N TYR A 62 -6.52 1.68 3.56
CA TYR A 62 -6.91 2.80 4.41
C TYR A 62 -6.54 2.64 5.88
N ASP A 63 -6.11 1.47 6.30
CA ASP A 63 -5.65 1.25 7.67
C ASP A 63 -4.29 1.95 7.92
N THR A 64 -4.05 2.25 9.18
CA THR A 64 -2.87 2.99 9.62
C THR A 64 -1.85 2.04 10.22
N PRO A 65 -0.56 2.12 9.85
CA PRO A 65 0.51 1.28 10.39
C PRO A 65 0.71 1.44 11.90
N ALA A 66 1.37 0.47 12.48
CA ALA A 66 1.98 0.65 13.79
C ALA A 66 3.18 1.61 13.67
N ARG A 67 3.38 2.43 14.70
CA ARG A 67 4.57 3.27 14.81
C ARG A 67 5.77 2.40 15.19
N LEU A 68 6.79 2.42 14.35
CA LEU A 68 8.05 1.73 14.59
C LEU A 68 9.16 2.71 15.01
N PRO A 69 10.20 2.26 15.73
CA PRO A 69 11.37 3.06 16.06
C PRO A 69 12.33 3.28 14.88
N PHE A 70 12.15 2.53 13.80
CA PHE A 70 12.90 2.59 12.55
C PHE A 70 11.93 2.60 11.35
N PRO A 71 12.32 3.21 10.22
CA PRO A 71 11.45 3.25 9.05
C PRO A 71 11.33 1.88 8.38
N ASN A 72 10.21 1.64 7.71
CA ASN A 72 10.16 0.64 6.67
C ASN A 72 10.91 1.20 5.44
N PHE A 73 12.19 0.85 5.32
CA PHE A 73 13.07 1.41 4.29
C PHE A 73 13.03 0.57 3.04
N ILE A 74 12.61 1.17 1.93
CA ILE A 74 12.43 0.49 0.66
C ILE A 74 13.33 1.14 -0.40
N THR A 75 14.12 0.31 -1.09
CA THR A 75 14.90 0.67 -2.28
C THR A 75 14.45 -0.21 -3.43
N PRO A 76 13.42 0.19 -4.20
CA PRO A 76 12.70 -0.73 -5.09
C PRO A 76 13.56 -1.32 -6.20
N GLN A 77 14.59 -0.60 -6.65
CA GLN A 77 15.50 -1.01 -7.72
C GLN A 77 16.87 -1.46 -7.21
N ASN A 78 17.18 -1.31 -5.92
CA ASN A 78 18.45 -1.69 -5.30
C ASN A 78 18.23 -2.78 -4.25
N MET A 79 18.05 -4.01 -4.74
CA MET A 79 17.77 -5.17 -3.89
C MET A 79 18.91 -5.45 -2.89
N ALA A 80 20.16 -5.17 -3.23
CA ALA A 80 21.29 -5.40 -2.33
C ALA A 80 21.18 -4.51 -1.07
N VAL A 81 20.95 -3.22 -1.25
CA VAL A 81 20.74 -2.29 -0.14
C VAL A 81 19.50 -2.64 0.66
N TYR A 82 18.39 -2.99 -0.01
CA TYR A 82 17.19 -3.45 0.67
C TYR A 82 17.46 -4.66 1.57
N LEU A 83 18.11 -5.71 1.04
CA LEU A 83 18.43 -6.92 1.81
C LEU A 83 19.38 -6.66 2.96
N VAL A 84 20.44 -5.85 2.76
CA VAL A 84 21.36 -5.48 3.85
C VAL A 84 20.60 -4.77 4.97
N TYR A 85 19.70 -3.83 4.63
CA TYR A 85 18.86 -3.16 5.63
C TYR A 85 17.95 -4.16 6.37
N GLN A 86 17.24 -5.04 5.66
CA GLN A 86 16.34 -6.02 6.27
C GLN A 86 17.09 -7.01 7.17
N ILE A 87 18.28 -7.47 6.76
CA ILE A 87 19.13 -8.32 7.59
C ILE A 87 19.56 -7.58 8.85
N GLY A 88 20.02 -6.32 8.72
CA GLY A 88 20.42 -5.49 9.86
C GLY A 88 19.30 -5.31 10.88
N ILE A 89 18.08 -4.97 10.43
CA ILE A 89 16.91 -4.85 11.29
C ILE A 89 16.53 -6.21 11.91
N SER A 90 16.56 -7.29 11.13
CA SER A 90 16.27 -8.63 11.65
C SER A 90 17.24 -9.03 12.75
N LEU A 91 18.53 -8.78 12.58
CA LEU A 91 19.53 -9.03 13.62
C LEU A 91 19.28 -8.17 14.86
N LEU A 92 19.02 -6.87 14.67
CA LEU A 92 18.72 -5.95 15.77
C LEU A 92 17.52 -6.43 16.62
N LEU A 93 16.50 -7.01 15.97
CA LEU A 93 15.29 -7.48 16.63
C LEU A 93 15.41 -8.89 17.19
N CYS A 94 16.14 -9.79 16.52
CA CYS A 94 16.22 -11.20 16.94
C CYS A 94 17.35 -11.47 17.93
N VAL A 95 18.48 -10.78 17.85
CA VAL A 95 19.62 -10.98 18.77
C VAL A 95 19.22 -10.83 20.25
N PRO A 96 18.41 -9.83 20.66
CA PRO A 96 17.92 -9.74 22.04
C PRO A 96 17.14 -11.00 22.52
N ALA A 97 16.36 -11.63 21.60
CA ALA A 97 15.65 -12.87 21.96
C ALA A 97 16.60 -13.99 22.36
N PHE A 98 17.70 -14.16 21.61
CA PHE A 98 18.74 -15.16 21.91
C PHE A 98 19.48 -14.83 23.20
N ILE A 99 19.84 -13.56 23.41
CA ILE A 99 20.52 -13.12 24.66
C ILE A 99 19.61 -13.38 25.86
N LEU A 100 18.34 -12.99 25.82
CA LEU A 100 17.38 -13.22 26.89
C LEU A 100 17.19 -14.72 27.17
N SER A 101 17.03 -15.51 26.11
CA SER A 101 16.91 -16.96 26.21
C SER A 101 18.14 -17.59 26.89
N PHE A 102 19.35 -17.19 26.47
CA PHE A 102 20.59 -17.65 27.07
C PHE A 102 20.70 -17.30 28.55
N LEU A 103 20.39 -16.05 28.92
CA LEU A 103 20.45 -15.59 30.32
C LEU A 103 19.46 -16.35 31.19
N VAL A 104 18.22 -16.54 30.73
CA VAL A 104 17.20 -17.33 31.47
C VAL A 104 17.61 -18.79 31.60
N GLY A 105 18.13 -19.41 30.53
CA GLY A 105 18.61 -20.79 30.57
C GLY A 105 19.75 -21.00 31.57
N ARG A 106 20.69 -20.03 31.62
CA ARG A 106 21.79 -20.05 32.59
C ARG A 106 21.33 -19.84 34.04
N ALA A 107 20.37 -18.94 34.24
CA ALA A 107 19.89 -18.60 35.59
C ALA A 107 18.96 -19.68 36.17
N THR A 108 18.21 -20.41 35.34
CA THR A 108 17.19 -21.36 35.79
C THR A 108 17.57 -22.84 35.56
N GLU A 109 18.65 -23.07 34.83
CA GLU A 109 19.06 -24.40 34.32
C GLU A 109 17.94 -25.13 33.56
N ASN A 110 16.95 -24.36 33.03
CA ASN A 110 15.75 -24.88 32.38
C ASN A 110 15.72 -24.44 30.90
N GLY A 111 16.07 -25.36 29.99
CA GLY A 111 16.04 -25.09 28.54
C GLY A 111 14.65 -24.83 27.98
N GLY A 112 13.61 -25.42 28.57
CA GLY A 112 12.21 -25.16 28.19
C GLY A 112 11.80 -23.72 28.47
N LEU A 113 12.16 -23.19 29.65
CA LEU A 113 11.88 -21.79 30.00
C LEU A 113 12.68 -20.82 29.16
N ALA A 114 13.94 -21.14 28.85
CA ALA A 114 14.76 -20.37 27.94
C ALA A 114 14.11 -20.25 26.54
N MET A 115 13.66 -21.35 25.96
CA MET A 115 12.98 -21.40 24.69
C MET A 115 11.65 -20.61 24.69
N LEU A 116 10.85 -20.77 25.76
CA LEU A 116 9.60 -20.02 25.92
C LEU A 116 9.83 -18.52 26.00
N THR A 117 10.92 -18.07 26.61
CA THR A 117 11.33 -16.67 26.67
C THR A 117 11.63 -16.12 25.28
N ALA A 118 12.40 -16.85 24.46
CA ALA A 118 12.70 -16.41 23.08
C ALA A 118 11.42 -16.28 22.24
N TYR A 119 10.57 -17.31 22.26
CA TYR A 119 9.30 -17.27 21.51
C TYR A 119 8.35 -16.19 22.02
N GLY A 120 8.21 -16.05 23.34
CA GLY A 120 7.39 -14.99 23.93
C GLY A 120 7.84 -13.59 23.50
N TYR A 121 9.16 -13.35 23.49
CA TYR A 121 9.72 -12.09 23.00
C TYR A 121 9.41 -11.86 21.51
N LEU A 122 9.65 -12.87 20.66
CA LEU A 122 9.40 -12.74 19.21
C LEU A 122 7.91 -12.54 18.89
N ILE A 123 7.01 -13.25 19.58
CA ILE A 123 5.56 -13.08 19.43
C ILE A 123 5.14 -11.67 19.86
N LEU A 124 5.64 -11.20 21.02
CA LEU A 124 5.37 -9.84 21.50
C LEU A 124 5.87 -8.79 20.50
N LEU A 125 7.06 -8.99 19.93
CA LEU A 125 7.64 -8.10 18.94
C LEU A 125 6.79 -8.03 17.68
N LEU A 126 6.40 -9.17 17.11
CA LEU A 126 5.50 -9.24 15.96
C LEU A 126 4.16 -8.58 16.25
N TRP A 127 3.59 -8.83 17.43
CA TRP A 127 2.36 -8.18 17.85
C TRP A 127 2.50 -6.67 17.94
N LEU A 128 3.61 -6.15 18.48
CA LEU A 128 3.88 -4.71 18.55
C LEU A 128 4.06 -4.08 17.15
N MET A 129 4.69 -4.80 16.22
CA MET A 129 4.87 -4.32 14.85
C MET A 129 3.55 -4.24 14.08
N MET A 130 2.59 -5.12 14.33
CA MET A 130 1.30 -5.16 13.63
C MET A 130 0.21 -4.40 14.39
N ALA A 131 0.03 -4.69 15.68
CA ALA A 131 -1.06 -4.19 16.52
C ALA A 131 -0.63 -3.09 17.51
N GLY A 132 0.63 -2.69 17.52
CA GLY A 132 1.18 -1.64 18.37
C GLY A 132 0.53 -0.28 18.18
N PRO A 133 0.97 0.75 18.92
CA PRO A 133 0.44 2.10 18.83
C PRO A 133 0.43 2.62 17.38
N ALA A 134 -0.65 3.27 16.98
CA ALA A 134 -0.78 3.81 15.63
C ALA A 134 0.30 4.85 15.33
N ASN A 135 0.84 4.84 14.12
CA ASN A 135 1.58 5.97 13.61
C ASN A 135 0.60 7.13 13.34
N LYS A 136 0.68 8.17 14.17
CA LYS A 136 -0.23 9.32 14.07
C LYS A 136 0.08 10.22 12.86
N THR A 137 1.27 10.06 12.28
CA THR A 137 1.74 10.73 11.08
C THR A 137 1.88 9.67 9.99
N ASN A 138 0.86 9.52 9.16
CA ASN A 138 0.80 8.55 8.05
C ASN A 138 0.36 9.26 6.76
N ALA A 139 0.97 10.41 6.51
CA ALA A 139 0.60 11.24 5.38
C ALA A 139 0.91 10.55 4.04
N ASN A 140 2.05 9.87 3.96
CA ASN A 140 2.44 9.10 2.79
C ASN A 140 1.86 7.67 2.84
N ASP A 141 1.98 6.97 3.97
CA ASP A 141 1.56 5.57 4.16
C ASP A 141 0.30 5.46 5.06
N ASN A 142 -0.91 5.32 4.52
CA ASN A 142 -1.26 5.46 3.11
C ASN A 142 -2.42 6.45 2.92
N THR A 143 -2.35 7.59 3.63
CA THR A 143 -3.34 8.66 3.41
C THR A 143 -3.22 9.23 2.00
N SER A 144 -1.99 9.32 1.45
CA SER A 144 -1.76 9.79 0.08
C SER A 144 -2.44 8.92 -0.98
N GLY A 145 -2.37 7.59 -0.82
CA GLY A 145 -3.06 6.65 -1.71
C GLY A 145 -4.58 6.78 -1.63
N VAL A 146 -5.13 6.89 -0.41
CA VAL A 146 -6.57 7.12 -0.21
C VAL A 146 -7.02 8.41 -0.90
N ILE A 147 -6.31 9.52 -0.71
CA ILE A 147 -6.63 10.80 -1.36
C ILE A 147 -6.58 10.63 -2.89
N THR A 148 -5.55 9.98 -3.42
CA THR A 148 -5.40 9.73 -4.86
C THR A 148 -6.59 8.94 -5.43
N VAL A 149 -7.07 7.92 -4.73
CA VAL A 149 -8.26 7.15 -5.13
C VAL A 149 -9.50 8.05 -5.14
N LEU A 150 -9.75 8.81 -4.07
CA LEU A 150 -10.92 9.68 -3.96
C LEU A 150 -10.92 10.82 -5.00
N GLU A 151 -9.76 11.44 -5.25
CA GLU A 151 -9.58 12.46 -6.28
C GLU A 151 -9.79 11.87 -7.70
N THR A 152 -9.33 10.64 -7.93
CA THR A 152 -9.56 9.94 -9.20
C THR A 152 -11.03 9.62 -9.40
N MET A 153 -11.74 9.17 -8.35
CA MET A 153 -13.18 8.94 -8.38
C MET A 153 -13.97 10.21 -8.75
N GLN A 154 -13.60 11.33 -8.14
CA GLN A 154 -14.25 12.62 -8.38
C GLN A 154 -14.05 13.12 -9.81
N ALA A 155 -12.83 12.95 -10.34
CA ALA A 155 -12.44 13.47 -11.65
C ALA A 155 -12.75 12.52 -12.82
N LEU A 156 -13.13 11.24 -12.54
CA LEU A 156 -13.39 10.26 -13.58
C LEU A 156 -14.67 10.62 -14.38
N PRO A 157 -14.56 10.72 -15.72
CA PRO A 157 -15.72 10.93 -16.61
C PRO A 157 -16.82 9.87 -16.38
N GLN A 158 -18.07 10.29 -16.47
CA GLN A 158 -19.21 9.44 -16.14
C GLN A 158 -19.29 8.20 -17.04
N GLU A 159 -18.94 8.33 -18.30
CA GLU A 159 -18.91 7.27 -19.31
C GLU A 159 -17.89 6.15 -19.02
N LEU A 160 -16.89 6.42 -18.18
CA LEU A 160 -15.88 5.44 -17.79
C LEU A 160 -16.21 4.71 -16.48
N ARG A 161 -17.20 5.17 -15.72
CA ARG A 161 -17.47 4.67 -14.38
C ARG A 161 -17.87 3.19 -14.33
N GLU A 162 -18.51 2.68 -15.37
CA GLU A 162 -18.87 1.25 -15.45
C GLU A 162 -17.65 0.35 -15.67
N LYS A 163 -16.56 0.89 -16.22
CA LYS A 163 -15.31 0.15 -16.48
C LYS A 163 -14.34 0.13 -15.29
N VAL A 164 -14.65 0.88 -14.23
CA VAL A 164 -13.75 1.07 -13.10
C VAL A 164 -14.47 0.79 -11.78
N CYS A 165 -13.87 -0.04 -10.95
CA CYS A 165 -14.25 -0.15 -9.55
C CYS A 165 -13.13 0.39 -8.67
N PHE A 166 -13.48 1.25 -7.71
CA PHE A 166 -12.53 1.72 -6.71
C PHE A 166 -12.67 0.91 -5.44
N VAL A 167 -11.54 0.56 -4.82
CA VAL A 167 -11.56 -0.26 -3.60
C VAL A 167 -10.58 0.30 -2.58
N LEU A 168 -11.09 0.55 -1.37
CA LEU A 168 -10.26 0.85 -0.21
C LEU A 168 -10.12 -0.42 0.64
N PHE A 169 -8.92 -0.98 0.69
CA PHE A 169 -8.62 -2.20 1.44
C PHE A 169 -8.37 -1.92 2.92
N ASP A 170 -8.74 -2.88 3.77
CA ASP A 170 -8.48 -2.87 5.21
C ASP A 170 -7.44 -3.92 5.58
N LEU A 171 -6.69 -3.67 6.66
CA LEU A 171 -5.67 -4.58 7.19
C LEU A 171 -4.60 -4.98 6.17
N GLU A 172 -4.12 -4.03 5.38
CA GLU A 172 -2.90 -4.17 4.58
C GLU A 172 -1.71 -4.38 5.52
N GLU A 173 -1.58 -3.53 6.54
CA GLU A 173 -0.52 -3.50 7.55
C GLU A 173 -0.48 -4.74 8.46
N ALA A 174 -1.52 -5.54 8.42
CA ALA A 174 -1.61 -6.81 9.14
C ALA A 174 -1.41 -8.03 8.22
N GLY A 175 -0.86 -7.81 7.01
CA GLY A 175 -0.54 -8.87 6.06
C GLY A 175 -1.49 -8.97 4.87
N LEU A 176 -1.90 -7.84 4.28
CA LEU A 176 -2.67 -7.74 3.05
C LEU A 176 -4.04 -8.44 3.11
N ILE A 177 -4.67 -8.47 4.30
CA ILE A 177 -5.86 -9.30 4.57
C ILE A 177 -7.04 -8.85 3.71
N GLY A 178 -7.23 -7.53 3.55
CA GLY A 178 -8.32 -6.96 2.78
C GLY A 178 -8.27 -7.36 1.31
N SER A 179 -7.13 -7.14 0.67
CA SER A 179 -6.94 -7.44 -0.75
C SER A 179 -6.92 -8.94 -1.04
N MET A 180 -6.34 -9.75 -0.15
CA MET A 180 -6.38 -11.22 -0.26
C MET A 180 -7.82 -11.75 -0.19
N SER A 181 -8.61 -11.25 0.75
CA SER A 181 -10.02 -11.63 0.89
C SER A 181 -10.84 -11.18 -0.32
N TYR A 182 -10.58 -9.97 -0.82
CA TYR A 182 -11.24 -9.46 -2.04
C TYR A 182 -10.93 -10.35 -3.25
N HIS A 183 -9.66 -10.63 -3.52
CA HIS A 183 -9.24 -11.50 -4.62
C HIS A 183 -9.89 -12.89 -4.53
N SER A 184 -9.97 -13.47 -3.33
CA SER A 184 -10.60 -14.77 -3.11
C SER A 184 -12.09 -14.77 -3.46
N LYS A 185 -12.81 -13.68 -3.13
CA LYS A 185 -14.25 -13.55 -3.38
C LYS A 185 -14.60 -13.25 -4.84
N HIS A 186 -13.77 -12.43 -5.49
CA HIS A 186 -13.96 -11.96 -6.86
C HIS A 186 -12.92 -12.57 -7.81
N ARG A 187 -12.55 -13.84 -7.62
CA ARG A 187 -11.41 -14.47 -8.28
C ARG A 187 -11.47 -14.35 -9.80
N GLU A 188 -12.60 -14.72 -10.40
CA GLU A 188 -12.77 -14.68 -11.86
C GLU A 188 -12.59 -13.27 -12.43
N ALA A 189 -13.19 -12.27 -11.78
CA ALA A 189 -13.04 -10.87 -12.18
C ALA A 189 -11.63 -10.40 -11.94
N SER A 190 -11.07 -10.62 -10.75
CA SER A 190 -9.73 -10.19 -10.34
C SER A 190 -8.61 -10.78 -11.22
N ASP A 191 -8.80 -12.00 -11.75
CA ASP A 191 -7.80 -12.64 -12.61
C ASP A 191 -7.67 -11.99 -14.00
N ARG A 192 -8.68 -11.20 -14.41
CA ARG A 192 -8.73 -10.49 -15.70
C ARG A 192 -8.57 -8.96 -15.57
N GLN A 193 -8.83 -8.42 -14.39
CA GLN A 193 -8.77 -6.99 -14.12
C GLN A 193 -7.33 -6.50 -13.96
N ILE A 194 -7.06 -5.28 -14.44
CA ILE A 194 -5.82 -4.57 -14.13
C ILE A 194 -6.04 -3.81 -12.82
N VAL A 195 -5.22 -4.11 -11.82
CA VAL A 195 -5.30 -3.49 -10.49
C VAL A 195 -4.23 -2.43 -10.36
N LEU A 196 -4.62 -1.19 -10.21
CA LEU A 196 -3.79 0.01 -10.06
C LEU A 196 -3.80 0.40 -8.57
N ASN A 197 -2.82 -0.05 -7.81
CA ASN A 197 -2.76 0.15 -6.36
C ASN A 197 -1.87 1.33 -6.00
N ALA A 198 -2.47 2.39 -5.47
CA ALA A 198 -1.78 3.59 -4.99
C ALA A 198 -1.36 3.40 -3.53
N ASP A 199 -0.05 3.31 -3.30
CA ASP A 199 0.52 3.15 -1.97
C ASP A 199 1.81 3.95 -1.83
N CYS A 200 1.90 4.78 -0.77
CA CYS A 200 3.04 5.65 -0.53
C CYS A 200 3.33 6.61 -1.70
N VAL A 201 2.29 7.29 -2.21
CA VAL A 201 2.39 8.14 -3.42
C VAL A 201 2.68 9.61 -3.12
N GLY A 202 2.74 10.01 -1.84
CA GLY A 202 2.81 11.42 -1.43
C GLY A 202 4.24 11.98 -1.27
N ASP A 203 5.28 11.15 -1.08
CA ASP A 203 6.64 11.61 -0.75
C ASP A 203 7.70 11.15 -1.75
N GLY A 204 7.96 11.96 -2.76
CA GLY A 204 9.02 11.68 -3.74
C GLY A 204 8.85 12.44 -5.04
N ASP A 205 9.92 12.44 -5.85
CA ASP A 205 9.95 13.15 -7.14
C ASP A 205 9.76 12.21 -8.33
N VAL A 206 9.89 10.90 -8.10
CA VAL A 206 9.72 9.86 -9.11
C VAL A 206 8.62 8.90 -8.69
N VAL A 207 7.51 8.93 -9.40
CA VAL A 207 6.43 7.94 -9.25
C VAL A 207 6.72 6.75 -10.16
N LEU A 208 6.78 5.56 -9.58
CA LEU A 208 6.90 4.32 -10.35
C LEU A 208 5.56 3.60 -10.46
N LEU A 209 5.23 3.17 -11.68
CA LEU A 209 4.27 2.10 -11.92
C LEU A 209 5.05 0.79 -12.00
N ILE A 210 4.75 -0.14 -11.11
CA ILE A 210 5.46 -1.41 -10.95
C ILE A 210 4.53 -2.56 -11.33
N PRO A 211 4.44 -2.92 -12.62
CA PRO A 211 3.55 -3.98 -13.09
C PRO A 211 4.07 -5.37 -12.71
N SER A 212 3.14 -6.27 -12.42
CA SER A 212 3.41 -7.68 -12.17
C SER A 212 4.13 -8.34 -13.35
N ARG A 213 4.81 -9.46 -13.08
CA ARG A 213 5.45 -10.26 -14.16
C ARG A 213 4.45 -10.74 -15.20
N LYS A 214 3.22 -11.11 -14.77
CA LYS A 214 2.17 -11.58 -15.68
C LYS A 214 1.68 -10.46 -16.59
N LEU A 215 1.45 -9.27 -16.05
CA LEU A 215 1.06 -8.09 -16.83
C LEU A 215 2.13 -7.72 -17.87
N ARG A 216 3.40 -7.67 -17.46
CA ARG A 216 4.54 -7.39 -18.38
C ARG A 216 4.64 -8.38 -19.54
N LYS A 217 4.29 -9.66 -19.31
CA LYS A 217 4.33 -10.69 -20.35
C LYS A 217 3.12 -10.62 -21.29
N LYS A 218 1.91 -10.40 -20.75
CA LYS A 218 0.65 -10.48 -21.50
C LYS A 218 0.26 -9.18 -22.20
N HIS A 219 0.61 -8.03 -21.61
CA HIS A 219 0.11 -6.72 -22.02
C HIS A 219 1.26 -5.74 -22.32
N ARG A 220 2.27 -6.20 -23.06
CA ARG A 220 3.46 -5.39 -23.36
C ARG A 220 3.11 -4.11 -24.12
N ALA A 221 2.26 -4.20 -25.14
CA ALA A 221 1.83 -3.06 -25.96
C ALA A 221 1.11 -1.99 -25.10
N LEU A 222 0.27 -2.44 -24.14
CA LEU A 222 -0.39 -1.56 -23.20
C LEU A 222 0.62 -0.77 -22.35
N LEU A 223 1.64 -1.46 -21.81
CA LEU A 223 2.66 -0.82 -20.99
C LEU A 223 3.55 0.14 -21.80
N GLU A 224 3.86 -0.17 -23.05
CA GLU A 224 4.56 0.77 -23.94
C GLU A 224 3.70 2.02 -24.17
N GLY A 225 2.41 1.87 -24.43
CA GLY A 225 1.51 3.00 -24.53
C GLY A 225 1.39 3.83 -23.25
N TRP A 226 1.50 3.23 -22.07
CA TRP A 226 1.56 3.97 -20.81
C TRP A 226 2.86 4.76 -20.68
N LYS A 227 4.00 4.19 -21.10
CA LYS A 227 5.29 4.89 -21.09
C LYS A 227 5.28 6.15 -21.96
N GLU A 228 4.69 6.06 -23.16
CA GLU A 228 4.56 7.21 -24.07
C GLU A 228 3.75 8.36 -23.45
N MET A 229 2.82 8.02 -22.53
CA MET A 229 1.99 9.01 -21.83
C MET A 229 2.63 9.54 -20.54
N CYS A 230 3.77 8.98 -20.08
CA CYS A 230 4.38 9.35 -18.80
C CYS A 230 4.75 10.84 -18.76
N PRO A 231 4.19 11.63 -17.81
CA PRO A 231 4.49 13.04 -17.72
C PRO A 231 5.83 13.30 -17.03
N GLN A 232 6.46 14.40 -17.41
CA GLN A 232 7.59 15.01 -16.70
C GLN A 232 7.26 16.50 -16.52
N THR A 233 6.96 16.91 -15.30
CA THR A 233 6.50 18.27 -15.03
C THR A 233 6.97 18.73 -13.65
N GLY A 234 7.57 19.94 -13.57
CA GLY A 234 7.89 20.59 -12.30
C GLY A 234 8.85 19.81 -11.40
N GLY A 235 9.84 19.10 -11.98
CA GLY A 235 10.78 18.27 -11.23
C GLY A 235 10.22 16.91 -10.82
N LYS A 236 8.96 16.61 -11.14
CA LYS A 236 8.30 15.33 -10.89
C LYS A 236 8.15 14.52 -12.16
N SER A 237 8.21 13.20 -12.04
CA SER A 237 8.07 12.30 -13.19
C SER A 237 7.31 11.04 -12.83
N ILE A 238 6.59 10.49 -13.80
CA ILE A 238 6.07 9.12 -13.74
C ILE A 238 6.90 8.23 -14.65
N ALA A 239 7.16 7.01 -14.23
CA ALA A 239 7.85 6.02 -15.03
C ALA A 239 7.22 4.63 -14.86
N VAL A 240 7.16 3.85 -15.95
CA VAL A 240 6.71 2.46 -15.91
C VAL A 240 7.92 1.54 -15.82
N GLN A 241 7.97 0.72 -14.77
CA GLN A 241 9.03 -0.25 -14.53
C GLN A 241 8.75 -1.56 -15.27
N ASP A 242 9.00 -1.61 -16.56
CA ASP A 242 8.72 -2.78 -17.39
C ASP A 242 9.86 -3.80 -17.44
N ARG A 243 11.09 -3.41 -17.06
CA ARG A 243 12.30 -4.21 -17.11
C ARG A 243 13.03 -4.26 -15.76
N GLY A 244 13.85 -5.29 -15.61
CA GLY A 244 14.66 -5.46 -14.40
C GLY A 244 13.87 -5.91 -13.18
N VAL A 245 14.59 -5.97 -12.04
CA VAL A 245 14.00 -6.27 -10.73
C VAL A 245 13.55 -4.97 -10.09
N CYS A 246 12.31 -4.95 -9.67
CA CYS A 246 11.77 -3.88 -8.84
C CYS A 246 10.88 -4.52 -7.78
N PHE A 247 11.12 -4.20 -6.52
CA PHE A 247 10.42 -4.77 -5.38
C PHE A 247 9.71 -3.68 -4.60
N PHE A 248 8.39 -3.79 -4.56
CA PHE A 248 7.52 -2.94 -3.74
C PHE A 248 6.34 -3.81 -3.26
N PRO A 249 6.41 -4.36 -2.03
CA PRO A 249 5.36 -5.22 -1.48
C PRO A 249 4.19 -4.37 -1.00
N SER A 250 3.00 -4.63 -1.55
CA SER A 250 1.72 -4.06 -1.12
C SER A 250 0.57 -4.85 -1.78
N ASP A 251 -0.67 -4.39 -1.62
CA ASP A 251 -1.92 -5.05 -2.03
C ASP A 251 -1.94 -5.56 -3.49
N GLN A 252 -1.28 -4.86 -4.43
CA GLN A 252 -1.21 -5.31 -5.83
C GLN A 252 -0.58 -6.69 -5.99
N GLY A 253 0.22 -7.15 -5.01
CA GLY A 253 0.86 -8.45 -5.03
C GLY A 253 -0.13 -9.62 -5.03
N ASN A 254 -1.34 -9.42 -4.52
CA ASN A 254 -2.40 -10.42 -4.49
C ASN A 254 -3.12 -10.59 -5.83
N PHE A 255 -2.83 -9.75 -6.84
CA PHE A 255 -3.52 -9.76 -8.13
C PHE A 255 -2.59 -10.14 -9.28
N PRO A 256 -3.02 -11.06 -10.18
CA PRO A 256 -2.19 -11.49 -11.30
C PRO A 256 -1.76 -10.34 -12.24
N LEU A 257 -2.63 -9.35 -12.44
CA LEU A 257 -2.37 -8.17 -13.27
C LEU A 257 -2.23 -6.90 -12.41
N GLY A 258 -1.63 -7.03 -11.22
CA GLY A 258 -1.41 -5.93 -10.30
C GLY A 258 -0.30 -4.98 -10.77
N VAL A 259 -0.48 -3.70 -10.46
CA VAL A 259 0.45 -2.60 -10.67
C VAL A 259 0.56 -1.81 -9.38
N GLY A 260 1.70 -1.83 -8.73
CA GLY A 260 1.99 -0.93 -7.62
C GLY A 260 2.33 0.46 -8.14
N ILE A 261 1.77 1.49 -7.52
CA ILE A 261 2.06 2.90 -7.82
C ILE A 261 2.60 3.52 -6.53
N ALA A 262 3.85 3.97 -6.55
CA ALA A 262 4.51 4.54 -5.38
C ALA A 262 5.47 5.66 -5.77
N ALA A 263 5.62 6.65 -4.90
CA ALA A 263 6.54 7.76 -5.06
C ALA A 263 7.85 7.50 -4.31
N PHE A 264 8.95 7.87 -4.93
CA PHE A 264 10.29 7.66 -4.40
C PHE A 264 11.14 8.92 -4.52
N ARG A 265 11.98 9.13 -3.54
CA ARG A 265 13.08 10.10 -3.58
C ARG A 265 14.26 9.48 -4.33
N ARG A 266 15.12 10.33 -4.90
CA ARG A 266 16.36 9.90 -5.57
C ARG A 266 17.58 10.38 -4.80
N LYS A 267 18.56 9.49 -4.61
CA LYS A 267 19.86 9.82 -4.03
C LYS A 267 20.98 9.15 -4.82
N LYS A 268 22.05 9.92 -5.13
CA LYS A 268 23.24 9.38 -5.81
C LYS A 268 23.85 8.22 -5.02
N GLY A 269 24.17 7.12 -5.71
CA GLY A 269 24.71 5.88 -5.13
C GLY A 269 23.66 4.94 -4.52
N LEU A 270 22.51 5.44 -4.06
CA LEU A 270 21.44 4.64 -3.50
C LEU A 270 20.35 4.29 -4.54
N GLY A 271 20.11 5.20 -5.48
CA GLY A 271 18.99 5.09 -6.43
C GLY A 271 17.70 5.67 -5.85
N LEU A 272 16.57 5.04 -6.19
CA LEU A 272 15.25 5.40 -5.67
C LEU A 272 15.03 4.78 -4.29
N TYR A 273 14.41 5.54 -3.38
CA TYR A 273 14.15 5.07 -2.01
C TYR A 273 12.93 5.74 -1.37
N CYS A 274 12.31 5.03 -0.43
CA CYS A 274 11.37 5.53 0.55
C CYS A 274 11.90 5.22 1.97
N ALA A 275 11.87 6.20 2.90
CA ALA A 275 12.60 6.07 4.17
C ALA A 275 11.91 6.72 5.38
N ARG A 276 10.62 7.08 5.29
CA ARG A 276 9.93 7.78 6.38
C ARG A 276 8.73 7.05 6.94
N ILE A 277 8.18 6.13 6.15
CA ILE A 277 6.96 5.39 6.48
C ILE A 277 7.13 4.57 7.76
N HIS A 278 6.03 4.31 8.46
CA HIS A 278 5.94 3.67 9.78
C HIS A 278 6.60 4.46 10.93
N THR A 279 7.07 5.69 10.69
CA THR A 279 7.69 6.52 11.72
C THR A 279 6.98 7.87 11.86
N PRO A 280 7.24 8.63 12.94
CA PRO A 280 6.72 10.00 13.09
C PRO A 280 7.20 10.99 12.01
N LYS A 281 8.15 10.60 11.15
CA LYS A 281 8.65 11.40 10.03
C LYS A 281 7.80 11.27 8.75
N ASP A 282 6.78 10.43 8.78
CA ASP A 282 5.82 10.28 7.67
C ASP A 282 4.78 11.41 7.69
N THR A 283 5.22 12.60 7.35
CA THR A 283 4.42 13.84 7.40
C THR A 283 4.18 14.48 6.04
N VAL A 284 4.68 13.86 4.96
CA VAL A 284 4.69 14.46 3.62
C VAL A 284 3.63 13.78 2.75
N CYS A 285 2.68 14.58 2.27
CA CYS A 285 1.75 14.25 1.19
C CYS A 285 1.70 15.44 0.24
N GLU A 286 2.48 15.40 -0.83
CA GLU A 286 2.56 16.47 -1.79
C GLU A 286 1.36 16.44 -2.74
N GLU A 287 0.57 17.51 -2.75
CA GLU A 287 -0.62 17.65 -3.60
C GLU A 287 -0.28 17.47 -5.09
N ASN A 288 0.88 17.97 -5.52
CA ASN A 288 1.35 17.83 -6.90
C ASN A 288 1.50 16.35 -7.31
N ASN A 289 1.89 15.45 -6.39
CA ASN A 289 1.95 14.02 -6.67
C ASN A 289 0.55 13.44 -6.88
N VAL A 290 -0.39 13.79 -6.00
CA VAL A 290 -1.79 13.36 -6.11
C VAL A 290 -2.39 13.79 -7.45
N ILE A 291 -2.25 15.07 -7.80
CA ILE A 291 -2.76 15.63 -9.06
C ILE A 291 -2.10 14.93 -10.26
N LEU A 292 -0.80 14.75 -10.24
CA LEU A 292 -0.04 14.11 -11.31
C LEU A 292 -0.52 12.67 -11.54
N ILE A 293 -0.65 11.89 -10.46
CA ILE A 293 -1.07 10.49 -10.53
C ILE A 293 -2.53 10.39 -10.94
N ARG A 294 -3.43 11.18 -10.35
CA ARG A 294 -4.84 11.24 -10.74
C ARG A 294 -5.00 11.47 -12.23
N ASN A 295 -4.34 12.50 -12.77
CA ASN A 295 -4.44 12.82 -14.19
C ASN A 295 -3.88 11.70 -15.08
N PHE A 296 -2.82 11.05 -14.63
CA PHE A 296 -2.25 9.92 -15.36
C PHE A 296 -3.14 8.68 -15.30
N LEU A 297 -3.75 8.38 -14.15
CA LEU A 297 -4.72 7.30 -14.01
C LEU A 297 -5.92 7.50 -14.94
N ILE A 298 -6.49 8.71 -15.00
CA ILE A 298 -7.61 9.00 -15.91
C ILE A 298 -7.21 8.71 -17.35
N ARG A 299 -6.03 9.15 -17.81
CA ARG A 299 -5.54 8.86 -19.16
C ARG A 299 -5.36 7.35 -19.43
N ILE A 300 -4.91 6.57 -18.44
CA ILE A 300 -4.86 5.11 -18.54
C ILE A 300 -6.26 4.53 -18.73
N LEU A 301 -7.22 4.99 -17.92
CA LEU A 301 -8.59 4.49 -17.93
C LEU A 301 -9.34 4.87 -19.24
N GLU A 302 -9.09 6.04 -19.78
CA GLU A 302 -9.60 6.49 -21.08
C GLU A 302 -9.06 5.63 -22.23
N LYS A 303 -7.77 5.30 -22.21
CA LYS A 303 -7.14 4.47 -23.25
C LYS A 303 -7.67 3.02 -23.23
N GLY A 304 -8.11 2.52 -22.07
CA GLY A 304 -8.61 1.16 -21.90
C GLY A 304 -7.49 0.11 -21.88
N LYS A 305 -7.90 -1.16 -22.02
CA LYS A 305 -6.98 -2.33 -22.05
C LYS A 305 -6.40 -2.54 -23.43
#